data_0e3251a65b2a3e53d12d93352c91fd18
#
_entry.id   0e3251a65b2a3e53d12d93352c91fd18
#
_cell.length_a   1.000
_cell.length_b   1.000
_cell.length_c   1.000
_cell.angle_alpha   90.00
_cell.angle_beta   90.00
_cell.angle_gamma   90.00
#
_symmetry.space_group_name_H-M   'P 1'
#
loop_
_entity.id
_entity.type
_entity.pdbx_description
1 polymer ?
#
loop_
_entity_poly.entity_id
_entity_poly.type
_entity_poly.pdbx_seq_one_letter_code
_entity_poly.pdbx_strand_id
1 'polypeptide(L)'
;DYTNKTDTVIVDKESGAVICAIDLVNDRTGGKRYEKKLQQLEQDAKDGQGGKLRFGITVEKDEKTGEKKLIKKELENIPRFFLPVEDNDVRSLLKEMSNNFNAPLIEIEKIIFGKLVDSLEEQAGIYVKKSKHSNISEFFMLNFKKFDSSLEKMKKIKENF
;
A
#
# COMPACT_ATOMS: atom_id res chain seq x y z
N ASP A 1 -1.83 21.48 7.00
CA ASP A 1 -2.92 20.52 6.73
C ASP A 1 -2.40 19.10 6.94
N TYR A 2 -2.64 18.55 8.16
CA TYR A 2 -2.07 17.26 8.59
C TYR A 2 -2.90 16.05 8.14
N THR A 3 -3.97 16.25 7.41
CA THR A 3 -5.01 15.24 7.14
C THR A 3 -4.68 14.26 6.02
N ASN A 4 -3.65 14.51 5.21
CA ASN A 4 -3.34 13.72 4.02
C ASN A 4 -1.88 13.22 3.96
N LYS A 5 -1.23 13.04 5.12
CA LYS A 5 0.13 12.49 5.14
C LYS A 5 0.09 11.00 4.89
N THR A 6 0.69 10.60 3.81
CA THR A 6 1.04 9.22 3.50
C THR A 6 2.49 8.99 3.92
N ASP A 7 2.75 7.92 4.65
CA ASP A 7 4.09 7.61 5.13
C ASP A 7 5.00 7.12 3.99
N THR A 8 4.44 6.35 3.06
CA THR A 8 5.18 5.84 1.91
C THR A 8 4.27 5.62 0.70
N VAL A 9 4.87 5.45 -0.47
CA VAL A 9 4.18 5.12 -1.70
C VAL A 9 4.87 3.95 -2.39
N ILE A 10 4.07 3.09 -3.01
CA ILE A 10 4.56 2.06 -3.92
C ILE A 10 4.50 2.62 -5.34
N VAL A 11 5.61 2.48 -6.05
CA VAL A 11 5.74 2.92 -7.44
C VAL A 11 5.94 1.73 -8.36
N ASP A 12 5.44 1.86 -9.57
CA ASP A 12 5.69 0.92 -10.64
C ASP A 12 7.16 0.99 -11.07
N LYS A 13 7.85 -0.14 -11.06
CA LYS A 13 9.30 -0.19 -11.34
C LYS A 13 9.67 0.25 -12.75
N GLU A 14 8.80 0.00 -13.72
CA GLU A 14 9.08 0.30 -15.13
C GLU A 14 8.74 1.75 -15.48
N SER A 15 7.60 2.24 -14.98
CA SER A 15 7.12 3.57 -15.31
C SER A 15 7.47 4.64 -14.28
N GLY A 16 7.79 4.26 -13.03
CA GLY A 16 7.98 5.19 -11.93
C GLY A 16 6.69 5.83 -11.41
N ALA A 17 5.53 5.46 -11.96
CA ALA A 17 4.25 6.00 -11.53
C ALA A 17 3.79 5.42 -10.18
N VAL A 18 3.13 6.23 -9.37
CA VAL A 18 2.55 5.79 -8.09
C VAL A 18 1.44 4.77 -8.34
N ILE A 19 1.50 3.63 -7.66
CA ILE A 19 0.48 2.57 -7.67
C ILE A 19 -0.47 2.72 -6.50
N CYS A 20 0.07 2.84 -5.29
CA CYS A 20 -0.71 2.99 -4.07
C CYS A 20 0.04 3.76 -3.00
N ALA A 21 -0.70 4.20 -1.99
CA ALA A 21 -0.20 4.83 -0.78
C ALA A 21 -0.27 3.85 0.38
N ILE A 22 0.72 3.89 1.28
CA ILE A 22 0.77 3.06 2.48
C ILE A 22 1.05 3.95 3.68
N ASP A 23 0.23 3.79 4.71
CA ASP A 23 0.45 4.41 6.03
C ASP A 23 0.78 3.33 7.05
N LEU A 24 1.79 3.60 7.86
CA LEU A 24 2.13 2.76 8.99
C LEU A 24 1.24 3.11 10.18
N VAL A 25 0.69 2.12 10.83
CA VAL A 25 -0.13 2.27 12.02
C VAL A 25 0.59 1.61 13.18
N ASN A 26 1.08 2.40 14.14
CA ASN A 26 1.68 1.87 15.36
C ASN A 26 0.58 1.23 16.22
N ASP A 27 0.24 0.01 15.88
CA ASP A 27 -0.73 -0.84 16.55
C ASP A 27 -0.59 -2.29 16.03
N ARG A 28 -1.18 -3.24 16.73
CA ARG A 28 -1.29 -4.63 16.28
C ARG A 28 -2.50 -4.82 15.37
N THR A 29 -2.50 -5.88 14.58
CA THR A 29 -3.70 -6.37 13.89
C THR A 29 -4.83 -6.60 14.90
N GLY A 30 -6.03 -6.06 14.65
CA GLY A 30 -7.15 -6.07 15.61
C GLY A 30 -7.00 -5.06 16.76
N GLY A 31 -5.99 -4.20 16.75
CA GLY A 31 -5.85 -3.10 17.71
C GLY A 31 -6.82 -1.94 17.39
N LYS A 32 -7.19 -1.17 18.40
CA LYS A 32 -8.22 -0.12 18.26
C LYS A 32 -7.89 0.94 17.20
N ARG A 33 -6.62 1.30 17.02
CA ARG A 33 -6.20 2.29 16.02
C ARG A 33 -6.27 1.69 14.62
N TYR A 34 -5.83 0.45 14.46
CA TYR A 34 -5.89 -0.27 13.20
C TYR A 34 -7.34 -0.49 12.76
N GLU A 35 -8.21 -0.98 13.66
CA GLU A 35 -9.64 -1.15 13.39
C GLU A 35 -10.32 0.16 12.93
N LYS A 36 -9.98 1.29 13.57
CA LYS A 36 -10.48 2.59 13.16
C LYS A 36 -10.03 2.97 11.74
N LYS A 37 -8.82 2.58 11.35
CA LYS A 37 -8.30 2.79 9.99
C LYS A 37 -9.00 1.88 8.97
N LEU A 38 -9.30 0.65 9.33
CA LEU A 38 -10.10 -0.25 8.47
C LEU A 38 -11.51 0.30 8.25
N GLN A 39 -12.16 0.83 9.28
CA GLN A 39 -13.47 1.48 9.14
C GLN A 39 -13.41 2.70 8.20
N GLN A 40 -12.35 3.51 8.28
CA GLN A 40 -12.11 4.60 7.35
C GLN A 40 -11.94 4.09 5.92
N LEU A 41 -11.14 3.05 5.72
CA LEU A 41 -10.92 2.43 4.41
C LEU A 41 -12.23 1.86 3.83
N GLU A 42 -13.08 1.25 4.66
CA GLU A 42 -14.39 0.79 4.24
C GLU A 42 -15.29 1.94 3.76
N GLN A 43 -15.25 3.08 4.45
CA GLN A 43 -16.02 4.25 4.06
C GLN A 43 -15.48 4.86 2.76
N ASP A 44 -14.16 5.03 2.66
CA ASP A 44 -13.51 5.53 1.44
C ASP A 44 -13.84 4.64 0.23
N ALA A 45 -13.82 3.31 0.40
CA ALA A 45 -14.18 2.35 -0.63
C ALA A 45 -15.66 2.46 -1.07
N LYS A 46 -16.59 2.69 -0.12
CA LYS A 46 -18.00 2.91 -0.43
C LYS A 46 -18.24 4.21 -1.21
N ASP A 47 -17.49 5.25 -0.85
CA ASP A 47 -17.62 6.57 -1.45
C ASP A 47 -16.87 6.67 -2.80
N GLY A 48 -16.19 5.60 -3.22
CA GLY A 48 -15.36 5.57 -4.41
C GLY A 48 -14.13 6.47 -4.32
N GLN A 49 -13.70 6.78 -3.09
CA GLN A 49 -12.58 7.65 -2.79
C GLN A 49 -11.34 6.85 -2.44
N GLY A 50 -10.19 7.38 -2.81
CA GLY A 50 -8.88 6.86 -2.42
C GLY A 50 -8.06 7.91 -1.67
N GLY A 51 -6.81 7.60 -1.45
CA GLY A 51 -5.85 8.53 -0.88
C GLY A 51 -5.56 9.71 -1.81
N LYS A 52 -5.06 10.80 -1.22
CA LYS A 52 -4.63 12.00 -1.93
C LYS A 52 -3.16 12.27 -1.65
N LEU A 53 -2.36 12.45 -2.71
CA LEU A 53 -0.95 12.81 -2.64
C LEU A 53 -0.75 14.19 -3.23
N ARG A 54 -0.33 15.15 -2.42
CA ARG A 54 -0.04 16.51 -2.87
C ARG A 54 1.12 16.57 -3.86
N PHE A 55 2.07 15.65 -3.76
CA PHE A 55 3.27 15.60 -4.59
C PHE A 55 3.46 14.18 -5.14
N GLY A 56 2.48 13.69 -5.90
CA GLY A 56 2.58 12.41 -6.56
C GLY A 56 3.41 12.47 -7.84
N ILE A 57 3.83 11.31 -8.30
CA ILE A 57 4.51 11.12 -9.59
C ILE A 57 3.63 10.27 -10.47
N THR A 58 3.39 10.72 -11.68
CA THR A 58 2.64 9.97 -12.71
C THR A 58 3.31 10.09 -14.06
N VAL A 59 2.91 9.24 -15.01
CA VAL A 59 3.38 9.29 -16.38
C VAL A 59 2.35 10.02 -17.23
N GLU A 60 2.77 11.07 -17.91
CA GLU A 60 1.97 11.68 -18.97
C GLU A 60 2.61 11.38 -20.33
N LYS A 61 1.75 11.11 -21.30
CA LYS A 61 2.16 10.93 -22.69
C LYS A 61 2.00 12.26 -23.41
N ASP A 62 3.10 12.74 -24.02
CA ASP A 62 3.04 13.90 -24.89
C ASP A 62 2.18 13.56 -26.12
N GLU A 63 1.11 14.32 -26.35
CA GLU A 63 0.15 14.05 -27.42
C GLU A 63 0.76 14.21 -28.82
N LYS A 64 1.81 15.02 -28.98
CA LYS A 64 2.45 15.31 -30.28
C LYS A 64 3.57 14.33 -30.58
N THR A 65 4.39 14.00 -29.58
CA THR A 65 5.58 13.14 -29.80
C THR A 65 5.34 11.69 -29.42
N GLY A 66 4.30 11.41 -28.63
CA GLY A 66 4.05 10.10 -28.07
C GLY A 66 5.00 9.71 -26.93
N GLU A 67 5.95 10.57 -26.56
CA GLU A 67 6.91 10.33 -25.51
C GLU A 67 6.23 10.31 -24.14
N LYS A 68 6.68 9.40 -23.30
CA LYS A 68 6.25 9.31 -21.90
C LYS A 68 7.18 10.11 -21.02
N LYS A 69 6.64 11.05 -20.24
CA LYS A 69 7.40 11.85 -19.28
C LYS A 69 6.84 11.66 -17.87
N LEU A 70 7.74 11.52 -16.91
CA LEU A 70 7.37 11.58 -15.50
C LEU A 70 7.08 13.04 -15.11
N ILE A 71 5.90 13.26 -14.60
CA ILE A 71 5.51 14.57 -14.10
C ILE A 71 5.12 14.51 -12.63
N LYS A 72 5.40 15.59 -11.93
CA LYS A 72 5.00 15.77 -10.52
C LYS A 72 3.70 16.57 -10.49
N LYS A 73 2.66 15.97 -9.94
CA LYS A 73 1.38 16.64 -9.74
C LYS A 73 0.63 16.10 -8.53
N GLU A 74 -0.41 16.80 -8.14
CA GLU A 74 -1.36 16.29 -7.17
C GLU A 74 -2.08 15.06 -7.75
N LEU A 75 -2.07 13.97 -6.99
CA LEU A 75 -2.77 12.73 -7.35
C LEU A 75 -3.90 12.49 -6.34
N GLU A 76 -5.08 12.23 -6.86
CA GLU A 76 -6.28 11.90 -6.09
C GLU A 76 -6.75 10.49 -6.40
N ASN A 77 -7.54 9.94 -5.51
CA ASN A 77 -8.14 8.61 -5.68
C ASN A 77 -7.10 7.50 -5.90
N ILE A 78 -6.01 7.52 -5.10
CA ILE A 78 -5.00 6.47 -5.11
C ILE A 78 -5.43 5.39 -4.12
N PRO A 79 -5.32 4.09 -4.46
CA PRO A 79 -5.49 3.02 -3.47
C PRO A 79 -4.61 3.28 -2.25
N ARG A 80 -5.19 3.23 -1.05
CA ARG A 80 -4.51 3.49 0.21
C ARG A 80 -4.66 2.30 1.13
N PHE A 81 -3.57 1.91 1.77
CA PHE A 81 -3.52 0.79 2.68
C PHE A 81 -2.89 1.19 4.01
N PHE A 82 -3.25 0.47 5.06
CA PHE A 82 -2.74 0.68 6.41
C PHE A 82 -1.99 -0.57 6.87
N LEU A 83 -0.72 -0.43 7.21
CA LEU A 83 0.07 -1.54 7.72
C LEU A 83 0.22 -1.43 9.24
N PRO A 84 -0.30 -2.40 10.01
CA PRO A 84 -0.06 -2.47 11.44
C PRO A 84 1.39 -2.84 11.70
N VAL A 85 2.08 -2.07 12.51
CA VAL A 85 3.47 -2.29 12.90
C VAL A 85 3.57 -2.20 14.40
N GLU A 86 3.94 -3.30 15.05
CA GLU A 86 4.12 -3.35 16.49
C GLU A 86 5.54 -2.93 16.87
N ASP A 87 5.68 -2.10 17.91
CA ASP A 87 6.99 -1.66 18.40
C ASP A 87 7.91 -2.84 18.74
N ASN A 88 7.35 -3.94 19.26
CA ASN A 88 8.12 -5.13 19.58
C ASN A 88 8.68 -5.82 18.35
N ASP A 89 7.91 -5.90 17.27
CA ASP A 89 8.35 -6.48 15.99
C ASP A 89 9.53 -5.65 15.43
N VAL A 90 9.41 -4.31 15.45
CA VAL A 90 10.47 -3.40 15.00
C VAL A 90 11.74 -3.55 15.86
N ARG A 91 11.60 -3.57 17.18
CA ARG A 91 12.74 -3.74 18.10
C ARG A 91 13.45 -5.07 17.90
N SER A 92 12.68 -6.15 17.72
CA SER A 92 13.23 -7.48 17.45
C SER A 92 13.98 -7.53 16.13
N LEU A 93 13.39 -6.96 15.07
CA LEU A 93 14.01 -6.86 13.76
C LEU A 93 15.32 -6.07 13.83
N LEU A 94 15.34 -4.89 14.45
CA LEU A 94 16.53 -4.05 14.58
C LEU A 94 17.64 -4.77 15.38
N LYS A 95 17.28 -5.48 16.43
CA LYS A 95 18.24 -6.26 17.23
C LYS A 95 18.90 -7.37 16.41
N GLU A 96 18.12 -8.08 15.60
CA GLU A 96 18.67 -9.15 14.76
C GLU A 96 19.47 -8.63 13.58
N MET A 97 19.01 -7.56 12.92
CA MET A 97 19.76 -6.89 11.86
C MET A 97 21.12 -6.37 12.35
N SER A 98 21.22 -5.87 13.58
CA SER A 98 22.49 -5.41 14.14
C SER A 98 23.51 -6.55 14.32
N ASN A 99 23.04 -7.77 14.45
CA ASN A 99 23.89 -8.95 14.65
C ASN A 99 24.25 -9.65 13.33
N ASN A 100 23.44 -9.51 12.26
CA ASN A 100 23.58 -10.30 11.03
C ASN A 100 23.14 -9.53 9.77
N PHE A 101 23.81 -8.43 9.42
CA PHE A 101 23.44 -7.57 8.30
C PHE A 101 23.43 -8.25 6.91
N ASN A 102 24.09 -9.39 6.75
CA ASN A 102 24.21 -10.12 5.47
C ASN A 102 23.60 -11.54 5.51
N ALA A 103 22.80 -11.86 6.52
CA ALA A 103 22.17 -13.17 6.61
C ALA A 103 20.98 -13.28 5.64
N PRO A 104 20.62 -14.50 5.16
CA PRO A 104 19.33 -14.71 4.51
C PRO A 104 18.20 -14.32 5.48
N LEU A 105 17.02 -14.01 4.91
CA LEU A 105 15.80 -13.62 5.67
C LEU A 105 15.68 -14.47 6.94
N ILE A 106 15.77 -13.80 8.08
CA ILE A 106 15.63 -14.41 9.39
C ILE A 106 14.16 -14.69 9.71
N GLU A 107 13.90 -15.56 10.64
CA GLU A 107 12.53 -15.99 10.97
C GLU A 107 11.59 -14.82 11.33
N ILE A 108 12.10 -13.81 12.05
CA ILE A 108 11.32 -12.63 12.39
C ILE A 108 10.90 -11.81 11.16
N GLU A 109 11.76 -11.71 10.13
CA GLU A 109 11.42 -11.02 8.89
C GLU A 109 10.31 -11.74 8.13
N LYS A 110 10.32 -13.06 8.12
CA LYS A 110 9.27 -13.89 7.51
C LYS A 110 7.93 -13.69 8.23
N ILE A 111 7.96 -13.69 9.57
CA ILE A 111 6.77 -13.45 10.39
C ILE A 111 6.19 -12.07 10.11
N ILE A 112 7.01 -11.03 10.11
CA ILE A 112 6.58 -9.66 9.85
C ILE A 112 6.04 -9.53 8.42
N PHE A 113 6.75 -10.06 7.43
CA PHE A 113 6.30 -10.07 6.06
C PHE A 113 4.94 -10.79 5.91
N GLY A 114 4.78 -11.92 6.56
CA GLY A 114 3.51 -12.65 6.60
C GLY A 114 2.36 -11.80 7.12
N LYS A 115 2.55 -11.15 8.28
CA LYS A 115 1.55 -10.23 8.87
C LYS A 115 1.18 -9.08 7.94
N LEU A 116 2.17 -8.50 7.25
CA LEU A 116 1.95 -7.41 6.29
C LEU A 116 1.15 -7.87 5.09
N VAL A 117 1.48 -9.04 4.52
CA VAL A 117 0.74 -9.62 3.39
C VAL A 117 -0.70 -9.92 3.77
N ASP A 118 -0.96 -10.52 4.93
CA ASP A 118 -2.32 -10.81 5.41
C ASP A 118 -3.15 -9.54 5.58
N SER A 119 -2.55 -8.50 6.16
CA SER A 119 -3.20 -7.19 6.32
C SER A 119 -3.55 -6.55 4.97
N LEU A 120 -2.66 -6.62 3.99
CA LEU A 120 -2.91 -6.10 2.65
C LEU A 120 -4.01 -6.88 1.91
N GLU A 121 -4.04 -8.20 2.08
CA GLU A 121 -5.07 -9.07 1.50
C GLU A 121 -6.46 -8.76 2.07
N GLU A 122 -6.58 -8.61 3.39
CA GLU A 122 -7.82 -8.21 4.05
C GLU A 122 -8.36 -6.89 3.48
N GLN A 123 -7.49 -5.88 3.37
CA GLN A 123 -7.86 -4.56 2.88
C GLN A 123 -8.20 -4.54 1.38
N ALA A 124 -7.48 -5.31 0.57
CA ALA A 124 -7.83 -5.52 -0.83
C ALA A 124 -9.22 -6.14 -0.96
N GLY A 125 -9.56 -7.12 -0.11
CA GLY A 125 -10.89 -7.71 -0.02
C GLY A 125 -11.99 -6.69 0.32
N ILE A 126 -11.70 -5.72 1.19
CA ILE A 126 -12.64 -4.63 1.50
C ILE A 126 -12.92 -3.79 0.24
N TYR A 127 -11.87 -3.37 -0.47
CA TYR A 127 -12.03 -2.62 -1.72
C TYR A 127 -12.86 -3.39 -2.75
N VAL A 128 -12.57 -4.68 -2.98
CA VAL A 128 -13.31 -5.51 -3.93
C VAL A 128 -14.80 -5.64 -3.56
N LYS A 129 -15.11 -5.82 -2.27
CA LYS A 129 -16.50 -5.97 -1.81
C LYS A 129 -17.29 -4.68 -1.88
N LYS A 130 -16.69 -3.57 -1.49
CA LYS A 130 -17.40 -2.28 -1.36
C LYS A 130 -17.44 -1.51 -2.68
N SER A 131 -16.45 -1.65 -3.53
CA SER A 131 -16.35 -0.94 -4.82
C SER A 131 -17.37 -1.37 -5.87
N LYS A 132 -18.02 -2.52 -5.68
CA LYS A 132 -19.08 -3.00 -6.59
C LYS A 132 -20.30 -2.05 -6.70
N HIS A 133 -20.44 -1.13 -5.78
CA HIS A 133 -21.59 -0.23 -5.65
C HIS A 133 -21.22 1.26 -5.79
N SER A 134 -19.98 1.59 -6.15
CA SER A 134 -19.50 2.96 -6.23
C SER A 134 -18.96 3.30 -7.62
N ASN A 135 -19.10 4.57 -8.03
CA ASN A 135 -18.46 5.11 -9.23
C ASN A 135 -16.98 5.36 -8.96
N ILE A 136 -16.18 4.30 -8.99
CA ILE A 136 -14.74 4.38 -8.79
C ILE A 136 -14.07 4.89 -10.05
N SER A 137 -13.12 5.82 -9.90
CA SER A 137 -12.37 6.36 -11.03
C SER A 137 -11.56 5.27 -11.75
N GLU A 138 -11.44 5.38 -13.08
CA GLU A 138 -10.61 4.48 -13.89
C GLU A 138 -9.16 4.45 -13.40
N PHE A 139 -8.65 5.60 -12.95
CA PHE A 139 -7.31 5.73 -12.39
C PHE A 139 -7.13 4.86 -11.13
N PHE A 140 -8.10 4.88 -10.22
CA PHE A 140 -8.08 4.00 -9.05
C PHE A 140 -8.06 2.52 -9.46
N MET A 141 -8.97 2.12 -10.34
CA MET A 141 -9.09 0.73 -10.78
C MET A 141 -7.84 0.22 -11.49
N LEU A 142 -7.21 1.06 -12.31
CA LEU A 142 -5.95 0.70 -12.98
C LEU A 142 -4.84 0.45 -11.96
N ASN A 143 -4.68 1.34 -11.00
CA ASN A 143 -3.66 1.22 -9.97
C ASN A 143 -3.96 0.07 -9.00
N PHE A 144 -5.22 -0.14 -8.66
CA PHE A 144 -5.64 -1.27 -7.83
C PHE A 144 -5.33 -2.62 -8.49
N LYS A 145 -5.56 -2.78 -9.78
CA LYS A 145 -5.17 -3.99 -10.53
C LYS A 145 -3.67 -4.25 -10.51
N LYS A 146 -2.85 -3.20 -10.62
CA LYS A 146 -1.38 -3.33 -10.50
C LYS A 146 -0.97 -3.76 -9.10
N PHE A 147 -1.58 -3.15 -8.09
CA PHE A 147 -1.36 -3.53 -6.69
C PHE A 147 -1.75 -4.99 -6.45
N ASP A 148 -2.93 -5.41 -6.86
CA ASP A 148 -3.46 -6.78 -6.71
C ASP A 148 -2.51 -7.82 -7.35
N SER A 149 -2.03 -7.54 -8.57
CA SER A 149 -1.01 -8.37 -9.22
C SER A 149 0.29 -8.48 -8.41
N SER A 150 0.68 -7.41 -7.73
CA SER A 150 1.87 -7.42 -6.86
C SER A 150 1.61 -8.17 -5.56
N LEU A 151 0.42 -8.03 -5.00
CA LEU A 151 -0.03 -8.76 -3.81
C LEU A 151 -0.02 -10.28 -4.04
N GLU A 152 -0.49 -10.75 -5.19
CA GLU A 152 -0.43 -12.17 -5.55
C GLU A 152 1.01 -12.71 -5.61
N LYS A 153 1.97 -11.91 -6.05
CA LYS A 153 3.39 -12.29 -6.00
C LYS A 153 3.90 -12.37 -4.57
N MET A 154 3.52 -11.43 -3.72
CA MET A 154 3.90 -11.41 -2.30
C MET A 154 3.32 -12.62 -1.55
N LYS A 155 2.09 -13.03 -1.85
CA LYS A 155 1.45 -14.24 -1.29
C LYS A 155 2.25 -15.50 -1.66
N LYS A 156 2.65 -15.64 -2.91
CA LYS A 156 3.50 -16.77 -3.35
C LYS A 156 4.86 -16.78 -2.65
N ILE A 157 5.46 -15.62 -2.39
CA ILE A 157 6.70 -15.54 -1.61
C ILE A 157 6.45 -16.01 -0.17
N LYS A 158 5.36 -15.57 0.46
CA LYS A 158 4.97 -15.98 1.80
C LYS A 158 4.78 -17.50 1.92
N GLU A 159 4.13 -18.13 0.93
CA GLU A 159 3.89 -19.58 0.88
C GLU A 159 5.19 -20.41 0.79
N ASN A 160 6.29 -19.81 0.36
CA ASN A 160 7.60 -20.44 0.21
C ASN A 160 8.53 -20.25 1.43
N PHE A 161 8.06 -19.65 2.49
CA PHE A 161 8.80 -19.50 3.75
C PHE A 161 8.69 -20.76 4.61
#